data_28babad1b257fd852d549136cd6325cc
#
_entry.id   28babad1b257fd852d549136cd6325cc
#
_cell.length_a   1.000
_cell.length_b   1.000
_cell.length_c   1.000
_cell.angle_alpha   90.00
_cell.angle_beta   90.00
_cell.angle_gamma   90.00
#
_symmetry.space_group_name_H-M   'P 1'
#
loop_
_entity.id
_entity.type
_entity.pdbx_description
1 polymer ?
#
loop_
_entity_poly.entity_id
_entity_poly.type
_entity_poly.pdbx_seq_one_letter_code
_entity_poly.pdbx_strand_id
1 'polypeptide(L)'
;MGMQFVASVSHYDDGGVGELFLDNHKQGSAVGTLVRDLAIVFSFAVQHGADINSIRSALCRDGEGRPLGPLAVVLDLLAEDSAP
;
A
#
# COMPACT_ATOMS: atom_id res chain seq x y z
N MET A 1 14.03 -2.42 13.44
CA MET A 1 14.57 -1.34 12.73
C MET A 1 14.07 -1.33 11.31
N GLY A 2 13.42 -0.39 10.95
CA GLY A 2 12.81 -0.36 9.64
C GLY A 2 13.20 0.86 8.85
N MET A 3 12.90 0.80 7.57
CA MET A 3 12.97 1.98 6.73
C MET A 3 11.73 2.81 6.98
N GLN A 4 11.88 4.11 6.84
CA GLN A 4 10.74 5.01 6.95
C GLN A 4 10.15 5.24 5.58
N PHE A 5 8.84 5.14 5.50
CA PHE A 5 8.09 5.36 4.26
C PHE A 5 7.05 6.43 4.50
N VAL A 6 6.77 7.19 3.44
CA VAL A 6 5.66 8.14 3.42
C VAL A 6 4.59 7.54 2.52
N ALA A 7 3.37 7.48 3.02
CA ALA A 7 2.24 7.00 2.24
C ALA A 7 1.19 8.10 2.13
N SER A 8 0.70 8.32 0.93
CA SER A 8 -0.39 9.26 0.66
C SER A 8 -1.51 8.51 -0.05
N VAL A 9 -2.73 8.67 0.42
CA VAL A 9 -3.89 7.96 -0.12
C VAL A 9 -4.93 8.99 -0.53
N SER A 10 -5.42 8.87 -1.77
CA SER A 10 -6.55 9.64 -2.25
C SER A 10 -7.80 8.78 -2.24
N HIS A 11 -8.93 9.36 -1.92
CA HIS A 11 -10.19 8.65 -1.91
C HIS A 11 -11.15 9.25 -2.93
N TYR A 12 -11.99 8.39 -3.52
CA TYR A 12 -13.12 8.85 -4.32
C TYR A 12 -14.20 9.42 -3.41
N ASP A 13 -15.16 10.12 -3.99
CA ASP A 13 -16.26 10.73 -3.23
C ASP A 13 -17.07 9.69 -2.44
N ASP A 14 -17.09 8.45 -2.91
CA ASP A 14 -17.80 7.37 -2.23
C ASP A 14 -16.98 6.75 -1.07
N GLY A 15 -15.78 7.26 -0.83
CA GLY A 15 -14.90 6.76 0.23
C GLY A 15 -13.94 5.68 -0.21
N GLY A 16 -14.05 5.18 -1.44
CA GLY A 16 -13.13 4.16 -1.95
C GLY A 16 -11.74 4.72 -2.24
N VAL A 17 -10.72 3.89 -2.09
CA VAL A 17 -9.35 4.28 -2.39
C VAL A 17 -9.20 4.46 -3.90
N GLY A 18 -8.76 5.65 -4.31
CA GLY A 18 -8.54 5.95 -5.71
C GLY A 18 -7.08 5.84 -6.13
N GLU A 19 -6.18 6.31 -5.29
CA GLU A 19 -4.77 6.34 -5.63
C GLU A 19 -3.94 6.23 -4.37
N LEU A 20 -2.84 5.49 -4.47
CA LEU A 20 -1.87 5.36 -3.40
C LEU A 20 -0.52 5.82 -3.89
N PHE A 21 0.17 6.58 -3.07
CA PHE A 21 1.52 7.04 -3.32
C PHE A 21 2.42 6.58 -2.18
N LEU A 22 3.54 5.94 -2.51
CA LEU A 22 4.53 5.52 -1.52
C LEU A 22 5.90 6.05 -1.89
N ASP A 23 6.64 6.49 -0.89
CA ASP A 23 8.02 6.92 -1.09
C ASP A 23 8.82 6.64 0.17
N ASN A 24 10.13 6.64 0.05
CA ASN A 24 11.01 6.60 1.21
C ASN A 24 11.88 7.85 1.22
N HIS A 25 12.60 8.05 2.33
CA HIS A 25 13.39 9.27 2.48
C HIS A 25 14.68 9.29 1.66
N LYS A 26 15.11 8.14 1.15
CA LYS A 26 16.33 8.06 0.35
C LYS A 26 16.01 8.20 -1.12
N GLN A 27 16.25 9.37 -1.64
CA GLN A 27 16.05 9.61 -3.07
C GLN A 27 17.09 8.85 -3.87
N GLY A 28 16.69 8.36 -5.03
CA GLY A 28 17.57 7.65 -5.94
C GLY A 28 17.92 6.24 -5.51
N SER A 29 17.36 5.75 -4.42
CA SER A 29 17.64 4.36 -3.99
C SER A 29 16.81 3.38 -4.80
N ALA A 30 17.33 2.17 -4.94
CA ALA A 30 16.59 1.08 -5.60
C ALA A 30 15.29 0.78 -4.86
N VAL A 31 15.33 0.80 -3.53
CA VAL A 31 14.15 0.55 -2.72
C VAL A 31 13.09 1.63 -2.97
N GLY A 32 13.49 2.89 -3.03
CA GLY A 32 12.55 3.98 -3.29
C GLY A 32 11.87 3.82 -4.64
N THR A 33 12.62 3.45 -5.67
CA THR A 33 12.06 3.23 -7.00
C THR A 33 11.07 2.07 -6.99
N LEU A 34 11.44 0.95 -6.36
CA LEU A 34 10.56 -0.22 -6.28
C LEU A 34 9.27 0.10 -5.56
N VAL A 35 9.35 0.85 -4.48
CA VAL A 35 8.18 1.22 -3.68
C VAL A 35 7.25 2.14 -4.47
N ARG A 36 7.80 3.10 -5.19
CA ARG A 36 7.00 3.98 -6.03
C ARG A 36 6.32 3.22 -7.16
N ASP A 37 7.06 2.34 -7.83
CA ASP A 37 6.47 1.51 -8.89
C ASP A 37 5.36 0.62 -8.35
N LEU A 38 5.57 0.04 -7.16
CA LEU A 38 4.56 -0.80 -6.52
C LEU A 38 3.26 -0.02 -6.28
N ALA A 39 3.38 1.21 -5.78
CA ALA A 39 2.21 2.04 -5.53
C ALA A 39 1.49 2.41 -6.83
N ILE A 40 2.25 2.66 -7.90
CA ILE A 40 1.66 2.95 -9.21
C ILE A 40 0.87 1.74 -9.71
N VAL A 41 1.44 0.54 -9.65
CA VAL A 41 0.77 -0.68 -10.09
C VAL A 41 -0.49 -0.93 -9.26
N PHE A 42 -0.39 -0.76 -7.94
CA PHE A 42 -1.54 -0.91 -7.06
C PHE A 42 -2.66 0.07 -7.44
N SER A 43 -2.32 1.33 -7.67
CA SER A 43 -3.31 2.35 -8.02
C SER A 43 -4.01 2.00 -9.33
N PHE A 44 -3.26 1.57 -10.35
CA PHE A 44 -3.86 1.13 -11.60
C PHE A 44 -4.78 -0.07 -11.40
N ALA A 45 -4.35 -1.04 -10.60
CA ALA A 45 -5.17 -2.22 -10.35
C ALA A 45 -6.51 -1.84 -9.72
N VAL A 46 -6.47 -0.98 -8.71
CA VAL A 46 -7.69 -0.55 -8.01
C VAL A 46 -8.60 0.25 -8.95
N GLN A 47 -8.02 1.14 -9.76
CA GLN A 47 -8.79 1.94 -10.72
C GLN A 47 -9.48 1.07 -11.77
N HIS A 48 -8.97 -0.12 -12.02
CA HIS A 48 -9.55 -1.08 -12.96
C HIS A 48 -10.39 -2.15 -12.27
N GLY A 49 -10.75 -1.93 -11.02
CA GLY A 49 -11.70 -2.77 -10.33
C GLY A 49 -11.15 -3.89 -9.48
N ALA A 50 -9.83 -3.93 -9.28
CA ALA A 50 -9.26 -4.94 -8.40
C ALA A 50 -9.74 -4.77 -6.96
N ASP A 51 -10.00 -5.88 -6.30
CA ASP A 51 -10.45 -5.86 -4.91
C ASP A 51 -9.28 -5.66 -3.97
N ILE A 52 -9.32 -4.59 -3.18
CA ILE A 52 -8.23 -4.25 -2.27
C ILE A 52 -8.00 -5.35 -1.23
N ASN A 53 -9.06 -5.96 -0.73
CA ASN A 53 -8.92 -7.02 0.27
C ASN A 53 -8.25 -8.26 -0.30
N SER A 54 -8.51 -8.56 -1.57
CA SER A 54 -7.83 -9.67 -2.24
C SER A 54 -6.34 -9.40 -2.40
N ILE A 55 -5.98 -8.17 -2.78
CA ILE A 55 -4.58 -7.77 -2.90
C ILE A 55 -3.91 -7.86 -1.52
N ARG A 56 -4.54 -7.28 -0.52
CA ARG A 56 -4.02 -7.28 0.85
C ARG A 56 -3.73 -8.69 1.35
N SER A 57 -4.64 -9.62 1.10
CA SER A 57 -4.50 -11.00 1.53
C SER A 57 -3.38 -11.75 0.82
N ALA A 58 -3.05 -11.35 -0.40
CA ALA A 58 -2.03 -12.01 -1.20
C ALA A 58 -0.61 -11.55 -0.90
N LEU A 59 -0.46 -10.42 -0.21
CA LEU A 59 0.86 -9.85 0.04
C LEU A 59 1.64 -10.65 1.08
N CYS A 60 2.96 -10.52 1.04
CA CYS A 60 3.86 -11.33 1.88
C CYS A 60 3.69 -11.00 3.36
N ARG A 61 3.58 -12.06 4.16
CA ARG A 61 3.46 -11.96 5.60
C ARG A 61 4.37 -12.99 6.26
N ASP A 62 4.74 -12.73 7.52
CA ASP A 62 5.53 -13.70 8.27
C ASP A 62 4.62 -14.79 8.84
N GLY A 63 5.20 -15.72 9.60
CA GLY A 63 4.47 -16.84 10.18
C GLY A 63 3.40 -16.45 11.18
N GLU A 64 3.39 -15.22 11.66
CA GLU A 64 2.39 -14.72 12.60
C GLU A 64 1.38 -13.78 11.92
N GLY A 65 1.43 -13.68 10.59
CA GLY A 65 0.50 -12.86 9.83
C GLY A 65 0.89 -11.38 9.74
N ARG A 66 2.08 -11.02 10.20
CA ARG A 66 2.51 -9.62 10.16
C ARG A 66 3.01 -9.26 8.77
N PRO A 67 2.67 -8.06 8.28
CA PRO A 67 3.08 -7.65 6.92
C PRO A 67 4.59 -7.48 6.83
N LEU A 68 5.17 -7.97 5.74
CA LEU A 68 6.61 -7.90 5.53
C LEU A 68 7.02 -6.70 4.69
N GLY A 69 6.11 -6.09 3.95
CA GLY A 69 6.44 -4.97 3.07
C GLY A 69 5.57 -3.76 3.33
N PRO A 70 5.98 -2.60 2.77
CA PRO A 70 5.27 -1.34 3.05
C PRO A 70 3.85 -1.31 2.52
N LEU A 71 3.56 -1.94 1.39
CA LEU A 71 2.20 -1.94 0.87
C LEU A 71 1.25 -2.67 1.81
N ALA A 72 1.64 -3.84 2.30
CA ALA A 72 0.79 -4.59 3.23
C ALA A 72 0.55 -3.82 4.53
N VAL A 73 1.57 -3.12 5.02
CA VAL A 73 1.42 -2.27 6.21
C VAL A 73 0.36 -1.20 5.96
N VAL A 74 0.45 -0.50 4.83
CA VAL A 74 -0.50 0.57 4.50
C VAL A 74 -1.91 0.01 4.36
N LEU A 75 -2.07 -1.12 3.67
CA LEU A 75 -3.39 -1.70 3.46
C LEU A 75 -4.01 -2.20 4.77
N ASP A 76 -3.19 -2.72 5.68
CA ASP A 76 -3.66 -3.11 7.01
C ASP A 76 -4.16 -1.88 7.80
N LEU A 77 -3.43 -0.77 7.72
CA LEU A 77 -3.83 0.47 8.38
C LEU A 77 -5.13 1.01 7.80
N LEU A 78 -5.28 0.97 6.49
CA LEU A 78 -6.53 1.40 5.84
C LEU A 78 -7.70 0.52 6.24
N ALA A 79 -7.49 -0.77 6.39
CA ALA A 79 -8.53 -1.69 6.83
C ALA A 79 -8.96 -1.40 8.26
N GLU A 80 -8.02 -1.06 9.14
CA GLU A 80 -8.33 -0.66 10.51
C GLU A 80 -9.17 0.61 10.54
N ASP A 81 -8.83 1.60 9.74
CA ASP A 81 -9.56 2.87 9.67
C ASP A 81 -10.99 2.67 9.16
N SER A 82 -11.21 1.67 8.32
CA SER A 82 -12.52 1.39 7.74
C SER A 82 -13.38 0.51 8.63
N ALA A 83 -12.80 -0.08 9.67
CA ALA A 83 -13.53 -0.98 10.55
C ALA A 83 -14.53 -0.20 11.38
N PRO A 84 -15.74 -0.74 11.58
CA PRO A 84 -16.72 -0.10 12.44
C PRO A 84 -16.32 -0.12 13.91
#